data_2a43c5247ba067f90ae6466e765ad9d7
#
_entry.id   2a43c5247ba067f90ae6466e765ad9d7
#
_cell.length_a   1.000
_cell.length_b   1.000
_cell.length_c   1.000
_cell.angle_alpha   90.00
_cell.angle_beta   90.00
_cell.angle_gamma   90.00
#
_symmetry.space_group_name_H-M   'P 1'
#
loop_
_entity.id
_entity.type
_entity.pdbx_description
1 polymer ?
#
loop_
_entity_poly.entity_id
_entity_poly.type
_entity_poly.pdbx_seq_one_letter_code
_entity_poly.pdbx_strand_id
1 'polypeptide(L)'
;DATSGIFAMDMDYSKLDVITWSWQKVLGAEAAHGMIAISPRAVERLETHIPPWPIPKLFRLASKKKLIKGIFEGGTINTPSMICVEDVLDALKWVESVGGTKGSIKISSENLKICEDWIAKNENFKFMCEDKNLRSSTSITVLIKDEWFTKHDEEGQRGVLKKLFSLLEKEGVANDINGYPKAPPSIRI
;
A
#
# COMPACT_ATOMS: atom_id res chain seq x y z
N ASP A 1 -2.04 8.26 -4.39
CA ASP A 1 -2.13 6.79 -4.34
C ASP A 1 -2.34 6.34 -2.91
N ALA A 2 -3.41 5.60 -2.68
CA ALA A 2 -3.79 5.08 -1.37
C ALA A 2 -3.69 3.54 -1.28
N THR A 3 -3.04 2.88 -2.25
CA THR A 3 -2.98 1.41 -2.32
C THR A 3 -2.53 0.76 -1.01
N SER A 4 -1.54 1.34 -0.33
CA SER A 4 -1.04 0.81 0.95
C SER A 4 -1.80 1.34 2.18
N GLY A 5 -2.65 2.33 2.03
CA GLY A 5 -3.36 2.97 3.15
C GLY A 5 -4.84 2.62 3.24
N ILE A 6 -5.49 2.43 2.09
CA ILE A 6 -6.92 2.14 2.06
C ILE A 6 -7.21 0.81 2.76
N PHE A 7 -8.27 0.75 3.56
CA PHE A 7 -8.63 -0.37 4.45
C PHE A 7 -7.60 -0.70 5.55
N ALA A 8 -6.47 0.03 5.62
CA ALA A 8 -5.41 -0.19 6.62
C ALA A 8 -5.22 0.97 7.59
N MET A 9 -5.48 2.19 7.14
CA MET A 9 -5.22 3.41 7.89
C MET A 9 -6.44 4.31 7.85
N ASP A 10 -6.69 5.02 8.94
CA ASP A 10 -7.72 6.06 8.98
C ASP A 10 -7.25 7.27 8.14
N MET A 11 -8.08 7.68 7.20
CA MET A 11 -7.80 8.79 6.29
C MET A 11 -8.94 9.79 6.32
N ASP A 12 -8.62 11.07 6.44
CA ASP A 12 -9.58 12.15 6.31
C ASP A 12 -9.92 12.39 4.83
N TYR A 13 -10.90 11.65 4.34
CA TYR A 13 -11.36 11.74 2.95
C TYR A 13 -11.86 13.13 2.55
N SER A 14 -12.26 13.98 3.51
CA SER A 14 -12.72 15.35 3.23
C SER A 14 -11.61 16.24 2.67
N LYS A 15 -10.34 15.88 2.87
CA LYS A 15 -9.17 16.59 2.39
C LYS A 15 -8.65 16.07 1.04
N LEU A 16 -9.25 15.00 0.49
CA LEU A 16 -8.74 14.32 -0.69
C LEU A 16 -9.67 14.55 -1.88
N ASP A 17 -9.14 15.11 -2.97
CA ASP A 17 -9.91 15.35 -4.18
C ASP A 17 -9.88 14.19 -5.16
N VAL A 18 -8.76 13.48 -5.22
CA VAL A 18 -8.59 12.29 -6.06
C VAL A 18 -7.86 11.23 -5.25
N ILE A 19 -8.43 10.05 -5.17
CA ILE A 19 -7.85 8.89 -4.53
C ILE A 19 -7.78 7.78 -5.56
N THR A 20 -6.61 7.18 -5.71
CA THR A 20 -6.41 5.99 -6.55
C THR A 20 -5.85 4.86 -5.70
N TRP A 21 -6.25 3.64 -5.99
CA TRP A 21 -5.69 2.45 -5.35
C TRP A 21 -5.86 1.21 -6.22
N SER A 22 -5.19 0.15 -5.84
CA SER A 22 -5.38 -1.19 -6.34
C SER A 22 -5.53 -2.18 -5.17
N TRP A 23 -5.66 -3.46 -5.43
CA TRP A 23 -6.23 -4.43 -4.47
C TRP A 23 -5.19 -5.30 -3.74
N GLN A 24 -3.90 -5.16 -4.06
CA GLN A 24 -2.82 -6.06 -3.63
C GLN A 24 -2.28 -5.86 -2.20
N LYS A 25 -2.87 -5.01 -1.39
CA LYS A 25 -2.44 -4.78 0.01
C LYS A 25 -3.45 -5.41 0.98
N VAL A 26 -4.16 -4.65 1.77
CA VAL A 26 -5.09 -5.19 2.78
C VAL A 26 -6.15 -6.12 2.19
N LEU A 27 -6.62 -5.82 0.98
CA LEU A 27 -7.61 -6.68 0.31
C LEU A 27 -7.01 -8.02 -0.15
N GLY A 28 -5.69 -8.16 -0.26
CA GLY A 28 -5.04 -9.42 -0.59
C GLY A 28 -5.33 -9.97 -1.99
N ALA A 29 -5.94 -9.17 -2.86
CA ALA A 29 -6.26 -9.54 -4.23
C ALA A 29 -5.16 -9.10 -5.21
N GLU A 30 -5.33 -9.33 -6.50
CA GLU A 30 -4.35 -8.99 -7.53
C GLU A 30 -4.22 -7.49 -7.78
N ALA A 31 -3.01 -7.04 -8.11
CA ALA A 31 -2.71 -5.66 -8.53
C ALA A 31 -3.16 -5.37 -9.98
N ALA A 32 -4.30 -5.90 -10.39
CA ALA A 32 -4.70 -5.93 -11.80
C ALA A 32 -5.50 -4.71 -12.24
N HIS A 33 -6.23 -4.08 -11.34
CA HIS A 33 -7.18 -3.01 -11.65
C HIS A 33 -6.93 -1.78 -10.78
N GLY A 34 -6.97 -0.60 -11.42
CA GLY A 34 -6.92 0.68 -10.73
C GLY A 34 -8.32 1.17 -10.39
N MET A 35 -8.53 1.47 -9.12
CA MET A 35 -9.74 2.13 -8.64
C MET A 35 -9.49 3.64 -8.55
N ILE A 36 -10.53 4.44 -8.72
CA ILE A 36 -10.48 5.88 -8.56
C ILE A 36 -11.74 6.39 -7.86
N ALA A 37 -11.54 7.26 -6.88
CA ALA A 37 -12.60 8.09 -6.31
C ALA A 37 -12.23 9.56 -6.50
N ILE A 38 -13.21 10.40 -6.82
CA ILE A 38 -13.02 11.83 -7.04
C ILE A 38 -14.06 12.65 -6.27
N SER A 39 -13.63 13.79 -5.76
CA SER A 39 -14.51 14.74 -5.07
C SER A 39 -15.36 15.57 -6.05
N PRO A 40 -16.44 16.20 -5.60
CA PRO A 40 -17.18 17.18 -6.40
C PRO A 40 -16.30 18.33 -6.93
N ARG A 41 -15.30 18.78 -6.17
CA ARG A 41 -14.34 19.80 -6.57
C ARG A 41 -13.45 19.30 -7.73
N ALA A 42 -13.04 18.03 -7.71
CA ALA A 42 -12.31 17.44 -8.81
C ALA A 42 -13.17 17.32 -10.09
N VAL A 43 -14.46 17.00 -9.96
CA VAL A 43 -15.41 16.98 -11.06
C VAL A 43 -15.54 18.38 -11.67
N GLU A 44 -15.76 19.41 -10.88
CA GLU A 44 -15.81 20.80 -11.33
C GLU A 44 -14.52 21.19 -12.08
N ARG A 45 -13.36 20.79 -11.56
CA ARG A 45 -12.07 21.04 -12.22
C ARG A 45 -11.97 20.36 -13.58
N LEU A 46 -12.44 19.11 -13.70
CA LEU A 46 -12.47 18.37 -14.98
C LEU A 46 -13.40 19.04 -16.02
N GLU A 47 -14.48 19.68 -15.60
CA GLU A 47 -15.46 20.30 -16.48
C GLU A 47 -15.11 21.74 -16.85
N THR A 48 -14.30 22.42 -16.05
CA THR A 48 -13.90 23.83 -16.28
C THR A 48 -12.53 24.00 -16.90
N HIS A 49 -11.60 23.07 -16.67
CA HIS A 49 -10.23 23.16 -17.18
C HIS A 49 -10.02 22.30 -18.42
N ILE A 50 -9.48 22.89 -19.48
CA ILE A 50 -8.99 22.16 -20.66
C ILE A 50 -7.45 22.19 -20.61
N PRO A 51 -6.78 21.03 -20.47
CA PRO A 51 -5.32 21.01 -20.53
C PRO A 51 -4.81 21.41 -21.92
N PRO A 52 -3.69 22.15 -21.99
CA PRO A 52 -3.14 22.64 -23.26
C PRO A 52 -2.42 21.56 -24.08
N TRP A 53 -2.26 20.38 -23.55
CA TRP A 53 -1.61 19.23 -24.18
C TRP A 53 -2.55 18.01 -24.24
N PRO A 54 -2.29 17.06 -25.17
CA PRO A 54 -3.08 15.84 -25.24
C PRO A 54 -2.91 14.98 -23.97
N ILE A 55 -4.04 14.45 -23.48
CA ILE A 55 -4.05 13.54 -22.33
C ILE A 55 -4.17 12.10 -22.85
N PRO A 56 -3.35 11.16 -22.35
CA PRO A 56 -3.52 9.73 -22.62
C PRO A 56 -4.93 9.25 -22.30
N LYS A 57 -5.44 8.29 -23.06
CA LYS A 57 -6.82 7.76 -22.91
C LYS A 57 -7.14 7.36 -21.48
N LEU A 58 -6.17 6.74 -20.78
CA LEU A 58 -6.29 6.29 -19.39
C LEU A 58 -6.68 7.43 -18.41
N PHE A 59 -6.23 8.66 -18.67
CA PHE A 59 -6.48 9.81 -17.80
C PHE A 59 -7.63 10.71 -18.30
N ARG A 60 -8.33 10.33 -19.38
CA ARG A 60 -9.44 11.10 -19.91
C ARG A 60 -10.73 10.80 -19.16
N LEU A 61 -10.94 11.47 -18.05
CA LEU A 61 -12.16 11.33 -17.24
C LEU A 61 -13.27 12.28 -17.68
N ALA A 62 -12.98 13.22 -18.59
CA ALA A 62 -13.96 14.15 -19.14
C ALA A 62 -13.91 14.18 -20.67
N SER A 63 -15.05 14.42 -21.31
CA SER A 63 -15.22 14.65 -22.74
C SER A 63 -16.14 15.84 -22.96
N LYS A 64 -15.76 16.76 -23.87
CA LYS A 64 -16.52 17.99 -24.16
C LYS A 64 -16.91 18.76 -22.89
N LYS A 65 -15.97 18.90 -21.95
CA LYS A 65 -16.16 19.55 -20.62
C LYS A 65 -17.23 18.89 -19.76
N LYS A 66 -17.48 17.60 -19.91
CA LYS A 66 -18.39 16.86 -19.05
C LYS A 66 -17.74 15.56 -18.57
N LEU A 67 -17.97 15.22 -17.31
CA LEU A 67 -17.52 13.96 -16.72
C LEU A 67 -18.05 12.77 -17.55
N ILE A 68 -17.19 11.81 -17.84
CA ILE A 68 -17.57 10.55 -18.47
C ILE A 68 -18.14 9.63 -17.37
N LYS A 69 -19.43 9.77 -17.08
CA LYS A 69 -20.09 9.05 -15.98
C LYS A 69 -19.94 7.53 -16.06
N GLY A 70 -19.97 6.97 -17.28
CA GLY A 70 -19.85 5.52 -17.49
C GLY A 70 -18.62 4.89 -16.84
N ILE A 71 -17.50 5.61 -16.69
CA ILE A 71 -16.29 5.13 -15.99
C ILE A 71 -16.59 4.79 -14.52
N PHE A 72 -17.51 5.53 -13.89
CA PHE A 72 -17.91 5.36 -12.49
C PHE A 72 -19.14 4.45 -12.35
N GLU A 73 -19.67 3.96 -13.45
CA GLU A 73 -20.85 3.10 -13.54
C GLU A 73 -20.51 1.71 -14.14
N GLY A 74 -19.22 1.31 -14.08
CA GLY A 74 -18.75 0.02 -14.57
C GLY A 74 -18.26 0.00 -16.01
N GLY A 75 -18.25 1.14 -16.72
CA GLY A 75 -17.67 1.27 -18.06
C GLY A 75 -16.16 1.30 -18.04
N THR A 76 -15.51 0.16 -18.17
CA THR A 76 -14.04 0.04 -18.17
C THR A 76 -13.44 0.34 -19.55
N ILE A 77 -12.17 0.79 -19.59
CA ILE A 77 -11.44 1.03 -20.84
C ILE A 77 -11.21 -0.27 -21.62
N ASN A 78 -10.87 -1.33 -20.89
CA ASN A 78 -10.68 -2.68 -21.40
C ASN A 78 -11.51 -3.65 -20.57
N THR A 79 -11.81 -4.82 -21.12
CA THR A 79 -12.49 -5.90 -20.38
C THR A 79 -11.70 -6.26 -19.13
N PRO A 80 -12.29 -6.20 -17.94
CA PRO A 80 -11.61 -6.58 -16.70
C PRO A 80 -11.36 -8.09 -16.64
N SER A 81 -10.35 -8.49 -15.88
CA SER A 81 -10.15 -9.89 -15.53
C SER A 81 -11.25 -10.32 -14.56
N MET A 82 -12.08 -11.28 -14.96
CA MET A 82 -13.17 -11.79 -14.10
C MET A 82 -12.65 -12.47 -12.85
N ILE A 83 -11.53 -13.20 -12.94
CA ILE A 83 -10.89 -13.84 -11.77
C ILE A 83 -10.48 -12.78 -10.75
N CYS A 84 -9.81 -11.71 -11.19
CA CYS A 84 -9.40 -10.62 -10.27
C CYS A 84 -10.62 -9.91 -9.65
N VAL A 85 -11.73 -9.82 -10.38
CA VAL A 85 -12.99 -9.24 -9.85
C VAL A 85 -13.58 -10.16 -8.79
N GLU A 86 -13.63 -11.47 -9.02
CA GLU A 86 -14.12 -12.44 -8.02
C GLU A 86 -13.23 -12.45 -6.77
N ASP A 87 -11.91 -12.39 -6.92
CA ASP A 87 -10.96 -12.31 -5.78
C ASP A 87 -11.24 -11.06 -4.92
N VAL A 88 -11.44 -9.90 -5.53
CA VAL A 88 -11.73 -8.69 -4.74
C VAL A 88 -13.10 -8.72 -4.12
N LEU A 89 -14.11 -9.34 -4.78
CA LEU A 89 -15.44 -9.50 -4.19
C LEU A 89 -15.39 -10.40 -2.95
N ASP A 90 -14.57 -11.45 -2.97
CA ASP A 90 -14.35 -12.30 -1.79
C ASP A 90 -13.64 -11.53 -0.68
N ALA A 91 -12.58 -10.79 -1.00
CA ALA A 91 -11.89 -9.92 -0.06
C ALA A 91 -12.82 -8.87 0.58
N LEU A 92 -13.74 -8.29 -0.19
CA LEU A 92 -14.73 -7.34 0.34
C LEU A 92 -15.73 -8.00 1.29
N LYS A 93 -16.16 -9.25 1.02
CA LYS A 93 -16.97 -10.02 1.98
C LYS A 93 -16.23 -10.26 3.29
N TRP A 94 -14.92 -10.56 3.22
CA TRP A 94 -14.11 -10.66 4.42
C TRP A 94 -14.06 -9.32 5.17
N VAL A 95 -13.83 -8.19 4.49
CA VAL A 95 -13.86 -6.85 5.10
C VAL A 95 -15.20 -6.60 5.81
N GLU A 96 -16.32 -6.94 5.19
CA GLU A 96 -17.65 -6.83 5.82
C GLU A 96 -17.73 -7.70 7.07
N SER A 97 -17.25 -8.94 7.01
CA SER A 97 -17.32 -9.89 8.13
C SER A 97 -16.53 -9.46 9.37
N VAL A 98 -15.48 -8.67 9.20
CA VAL A 98 -14.67 -8.13 10.31
C VAL A 98 -15.12 -6.77 10.82
N GLY A 99 -16.24 -6.24 10.32
CA GLY A 99 -16.83 -4.96 10.74
C GLY A 99 -16.54 -3.80 9.79
N GLY A 100 -16.33 -4.10 8.51
CA GLY A 100 -16.09 -3.11 7.45
C GLY A 100 -14.69 -2.47 7.56
N THR A 101 -14.55 -1.30 6.96
CA THR A 101 -13.28 -0.56 6.95
C THR A 101 -12.72 -0.30 8.35
N LYS A 102 -13.57 -0.02 9.34
CA LYS A 102 -13.11 0.18 10.73
C LYS A 102 -12.51 -1.09 11.32
N GLY A 103 -13.10 -2.25 11.04
CA GLY A 103 -12.61 -3.54 11.49
C GLY A 103 -11.27 -3.90 10.86
N SER A 104 -11.11 -3.72 9.56
CA SER A 104 -9.84 -3.99 8.86
C SER A 104 -8.72 -3.03 9.33
N ILE A 105 -9.01 -1.75 9.54
CA ILE A 105 -8.06 -0.78 10.12
C ILE A 105 -7.62 -1.21 11.53
N LYS A 106 -8.57 -1.66 12.35
CA LYS A 106 -8.26 -2.16 13.70
C LYS A 106 -7.30 -3.34 13.65
N ILE A 107 -7.57 -4.34 12.81
CA ILE A 107 -6.69 -5.52 12.63
C ILE A 107 -5.29 -5.08 12.17
N SER A 108 -5.21 -4.19 11.18
CA SER A 108 -3.92 -3.68 10.68
C SER A 108 -3.13 -2.95 11.78
N SER A 109 -3.81 -2.15 12.61
CA SER A 109 -3.20 -1.44 13.73
C SER A 109 -2.73 -2.39 14.85
N GLU A 110 -3.49 -3.44 15.14
CA GLU A 110 -3.13 -4.48 16.11
C GLU A 110 -1.88 -5.26 15.64
N ASN A 111 -1.79 -5.58 14.35
CA ASN A 111 -0.62 -6.21 13.76
C ASN A 111 0.64 -5.32 13.87
N LEU A 112 0.51 -4.03 13.55
CA LEU A 112 1.61 -3.07 13.74
C LEU A 112 2.03 -3.01 15.20
N LYS A 113 1.08 -3.00 16.14
CA LYS A 113 1.38 -2.96 17.58
C LYS A 113 2.20 -4.17 18.04
N ILE A 114 1.93 -5.36 17.52
CA ILE A 114 2.74 -6.55 17.81
C ILE A 114 4.22 -6.32 17.43
N CYS A 115 4.45 -5.74 16.24
CA CYS A 115 5.80 -5.39 15.79
C CYS A 115 6.42 -4.30 16.68
N GLU A 116 5.65 -3.29 17.08
CA GLU A 116 6.11 -2.23 17.99
C GLU A 116 6.52 -2.79 19.36
N ASP A 117 5.69 -3.64 19.94
CA ASP A 117 5.95 -4.26 21.24
C ASP A 117 7.19 -5.19 21.19
N TRP A 118 7.40 -5.87 20.06
CA TRP A 118 8.59 -6.70 19.87
C TRP A 118 9.86 -5.84 19.73
N ILE A 119 9.84 -4.82 18.89
CA ILE A 119 11.00 -3.93 18.68
C ILE A 119 11.36 -3.18 19.96
N ALA A 120 10.36 -2.76 20.75
CA ALA A 120 10.61 -2.09 22.03
C ALA A 120 11.37 -2.97 23.05
N LYS A 121 11.29 -4.30 22.92
CA LYS A 121 11.98 -5.28 23.77
C LYS A 121 13.34 -5.72 23.20
N ASN A 122 13.70 -5.31 22.00
CA ASN A 122 14.88 -5.78 21.27
C ASN A 122 15.77 -4.59 20.88
N GLU A 123 16.81 -4.34 21.66
CA GLU A 123 17.73 -3.21 21.49
C GLU A 123 18.45 -3.18 20.14
N ASN A 124 18.60 -4.33 19.49
CA ASN A 124 19.30 -4.47 18.22
C ASN A 124 18.51 -4.00 17.00
N PHE A 125 17.24 -3.63 17.18
CA PHE A 125 16.35 -3.24 16.09
C PHE A 125 15.73 -1.86 16.31
N LYS A 126 15.39 -1.19 15.23
CA LYS A 126 14.55 0.02 15.24
C LYS A 126 13.71 0.11 13.98
N PHE A 127 12.59 0.84 14.06
CA PHE A 127 11.86 1.22 12.85
C PHE A 127 12.66 2.19 12.00
N MET A 128 12.59 2.05 10.68
CA MET A 128 13.11 3.06 9.75
C MET A 128 12.32 4.37 9.90
N CYS A 129 11.00 4.31 10.02
CA CYS A 129 10.14 5.45 10.33
C CYS A 129 10.05 5.61 11.85
N GLU A 130 10.78 6.57 12.40
CA GLU A 130 10.83 6.81 13.86
C GLU A 130 9.54 7.47 14.36
N ASP A 131 8.93 8.36 13.58
CA ASP A 131 7.64 8.97 13.93
C ASP A 131 6.50 7.95 13.78
N LYS A 132 5.87 7.61 14.90
CA LYS A 132 4.76 6.65 14.96
C LYS A 132 3.55 7.08 14.12
N ASN A 133 3.33 8.40 13.98
CA ASN A 133 2.17 8.93 13.24
C ASN A 133 2.34 8.81 11.72
N LEU A 134 3.57 8.62 11.25
CA LEU A 134 3.90 8.47 9.84
C LEU A 134 4.20 7.02 9.44
N ARG A 135 4.13 6.11 10.41
CA ARG A 135 4.48 4.71 10.21
C ARG A 135 3.38 3.96 9.46
N SER A 136 3.77 3.25 8.40
CA SER A 136 2.86 2.37 7.67
C SER A 136 2.52 1.12 8.50
N SER A 137 1.26 0.71 8.47
CA SER A 137 0.80 -0.56 9.04
C SER A 137 0.78 -1.72 8.03
N THR A 138 1.08 -1.45 6.75
CA THR A 138 1.06 -2.45 5.66
C THR A 138 2.42 -2.69 5.02
N SER A 139 3.45 -1.97 5.43
CA SER A 139 4.82 -2.14 4.96
C SER A 139 5.76 -1.64 6.04
N ILE A 140 6.01 -2.48 7.01
CA ILE A 140 6.84 -2.17 8.18
C ILE A 140 8.29 -2.39 7.80
N THR A 141 9.12 -1.36 7.95
CA THR A 141 10.55 -1.45 7.64
C THR A 141 11.38 -1.30 8.91
N VAL A 142 12.23 -2.30 9.17
CA VAL A 142 13.05 -2.43 10.38
C VAL A 142 14.52 -2.38 10.02
N LEU A 143 15.28 -1.61 10.78
CA LEU A 143 16.74 -1.51 10.68
C LEU A 143 17.41 -2.29 11.81
N ILE A 144 18.55 -2.90 11.53
CA ILE A 144 19.43 -3.50 12.53
C ILE A 144 20.38 -2.41 13.03
N LYS A 145 20.43 -2.20 14.35
CA LYS A 145 21.31 -1.23 15.03
C LYS A 145 22.58 -1.86 15.58
N ASP A 146 22.62 -3.16 15.67
CA ASP A 146 23.75 -3.86 16.30
C ASP A 146 25.09 -3.44 15.64
N GLU A 147 26.10 -3.22 16.47
CA GLU A 147 27.41 -2.71 16.03
C GLU A 147 28.11 -3.67 15.07
N TRP A 148 27.98 -5.00 15.28
CA TRP A 148 28.57 -5.97 14.36
C TRP A 148 28.00 -5.86 12.94
N PHE A 149 26.74 -5.43 12.79
CA PHE A 149 26.09 -5.21 11.49
C PHE A 149 26.43 -3.84 10.92
N THR A 150 26.32 -2.78 11.74
CA THR A 150 26.49 -1.39 11.29
C THR A 150 27.92 -1.02 10.96
N LYS A 151 28.92 -1.78 11.44
CA LYS A 151 30.34 -1.61 11.05
C LYS A 151 30.63 -1.98 9.58
N HIS A 152 29.77 -2.74 8.95
CA HIS A 152 29.88 -3.04 7.52
C HIS A 152 29.41 -1.85 6.70
N ASP A 153 30.01 -1.66 5.53
CA ASP A 153 29.48 -0.77 4.51
C ASP A 153 28.14 -1.28 3.97
N GLU A 154 27.47 -0.51 3.13
CA GLU A 154 26.14 -0.85 2.62
C GLU A 154 26.13 -2.19 1.86
N GLU A 155 27.16 -2.47 1.09
CA GLU A 155 27.30 -3.74 0.34
C GLU A 155 27.45 -4.93 1.29
N GLY A 156 28.28 -4.80 2.30
CA GLY A 156 28.46 -5.80 3.35
C GLY A 156 27.18 -6.06 4.14
N GLN A 157 26.45 -5.00 4.52
CA GLN A 157 25.16 -5.12 5.19
C GLN A 157 24.13 -5.87 4.31
N ARG A 158 24.04 -5.54 3.03
CA ARG A 158 23.16 -6.26 2.08
C ARG A 158 23.57 -7.73 1.93
N GLY A 159 24.87 -8.01 1.93
CA GLY A 159 25.40 -9.39 1.91
C GLY A 159 25.00 -10.19 3.15
N VAL A 160 25.07 -9.58 4.33
CA VAL A 160 24.61 -10.18 5.60
C VAL A 160 23.10 -10.45 5.56
N LEU A 161 22.31 -9.47 5.17
CA LEU A 161 20.85 -9.61 5.08
C LEU A 161 20.44 -10.70 4.09
N LYS A 162 21.11 -10.77 2.94
CA LYS A 162 20.84 -11.84 1.96
C LYS A 162 21.03 -13.24 2.55
N LYS A 163 22.08 -13.44 3.34
CA LYS A 163 22.30 -14.71 4.04
C LYS A 163 21.23 -14.99 5.10
N LEU A 164 20.89 -13.98 5.89
CA LEU A 164 19.84 -14.08 6.91
C LEU A 164 18.51 -14.47 6.28
N PHE A 165 18.10 -13.79 5.22
CA PHE A 165 16.83 -14.05 4.54
C PHE A 165 16.79 -15.46 3.94
N SER A 166 17.89 -15.89 3.32
CA SER A 166 18.00 -17.27 2.79
C SER A 166 17.89 -18.34 3.89
N LEU A 167 18.40 -18.07 5.10
CA LEU A 167 18.26 -18.99 6.23
C LEU A 167 16.81 -19.01 6.74
N LEU A 168 16.17 -17.85 6.90
CA LEU A 168 14.78 -17.76 7.36
C LEU A 168 13.81 -18.41 6.37
N GLU A 169 14.05 -18.26 5.08
CA GLU A 169 13.28 -18.93 4.02
C GLU A 169 13.45 -20.44 4.07
N LYS A 170 14.70 -20.91 4.21
CA LYS A 170 15.00 -22.35 4.33
C LYS A 170 14.36 -22.99 5.55
N GLU A 171 14.28 -22.25 6.66
CA GLU A 171 13.62 -22.69 7.90
C GLU A 171 12.10 -22.54 7.85
N GLY A 172 11.56 -21.99 6.74
CA GLY A 172 10.11 -21.75 6.60
C GLY A 172 9.56 -20.66 7.54
N VAL A 173 10.43 -19.78 8.04
CA VAL A 173 10.05 -18.74 9.02
C VAL A 173 9.53 -17.48 8.33
N ALA A 174 10.17 -17.06 7.24
CA ALA A 174 9.78 -15.86 6.51
C ALA A 174 10.23 -15.92 5.05
N ASN A 175 9.39 -15.40 4.15
CA ASN A 175 9.65 -15.30 2.72
C ASN A 175 9.55 -13.84 2.27
N ASP A 176 10.35 -13.43 1.29
CA ASP A 176 10.33 -12.10 0.65
C ASP A 176 10.33 -10.90 1.62
N ILE A 177 11.15 -10.98 2.67
CA ILE A 177 11.28 -9.91 3.67
C ILE A 177 12.40 -8.90 3.35
N ASN A 178 12.89 -8.88 2.12
CA ASN A 178 13.89 -7.92 1.68
C ASN A 178 13.36 -6.49 1.73
N GLY A 179 14.19 -5.56 2.19
CA GLY A 179 13.96 -4.13 2.01
C GLY A 179 13.91 -3.73 0.53
N TYR A 180 13.38 -2.55 0.26
CA TYR A 180 13.36 -2.03 -1.11
C TYR A 180 14.78 -1.78 -1.63
N PRO A 181 15.08 -2.02 -2.92
CA PRO A 181 16.44 -1.86 -3.47
C PRO A 181 17.07 -0.49 -3.27
N LYS A 182 16.24 0.57 -3.29
CA LYS A 182 16.68 1.96 -3.09
C LYS A 182 16.60 2.45 -1.64
N ALA A 183 16.10 1.62 -0.73
CA ALA A 183 16.08 1.92 0.70
C ALA A 183 17.41 1.48 1.35
N PRO A 184 17.75 2.01 2.54
CA PRO A 184 18.83 1.46 3.34
C PRO A 184 18.67 -0.05 3.57
N PRO A 185 19.76 -0.80 3.82
CA PRO A 185 19.70 -2.22 4.16
C PRO A 185 18.74 -2.47 5.32
N SER A 186 17.67 -3.22 5.09
CA SER A 186 16.54 -3.31 6.01
C SER A 186 15.76 -4.61 5.84
N ILE A 187 14.98 -4.93 6.86
CA ILE A 187 13.98 -6.00 6.87
C ILE A 187 12.62 -5.34 6.62
N ARG A 188 11.80 -5.92 5.75
CA ARG A 188 10.44 -5.47 5.46
C ARG A 188 9.44 -6.55 5.86
N ILE A 189 8.44 -6.15 6.61
CA ILE A 189 7.33 -7.00 7.07
C ILE A 189 6.04 -6.45 6.47
#